data_8d634979531ab18d8dcdb73c6b497ce5
#
_entry.id   8d634979531ab18d8dcdb73c6b497ce5
#
_cell.length_a   1.000
_cell.length_b   1.000
_cell.length_c   1.000
_cell.angle_alpha   90.00
_cell.angle_beta   90.00
_cell.angle_gamma   90.00
#
_symmetry.space_group_name_H-M   'P 1'
#
loop_
_entity.id
_entity.type
_entity.pdbx_description
1 polymer ?
#
loop_
_entity_poly.entity_id
_entity_poly.type
_entity_poly.pdbx_seq_one_letter_code
_entity_poly.pdbx_strand_id
1 'polypeptide(L)'
;QESLHRIESGEPKHIDSSGLLGKPWSDIEHEAQGLIRNVLGDATSSEEGLISAAQRFIDINISDSGLQASRIAAAVGISERQLSRIFSESGQTIGRYVLNTRLDFAKEALSTPERDKVSVSEIGKRFGFASPSHFSRTFRERFEMTPLQWRKESQRQTFQD
;
A
#
# COMPACT_ATOMS: atom_id res chain seq x y z
N GLN A 1 25.22 52.90 1.57
CA GLN A 1 23.77 52.93 1.24
C GLN A 1 23.40 51.57 0.74
N GLU A 2 23.09 50.70 1.69
CA GLU A 2 22.78 49.31 1.49
C GLU A 2 21.27 49.12 1.61
N SER A 3 20.64 48.73 0.53
CA SER A 3 19.24 48.30 0.54
C SER A 3 19.20 46.79 0.81
N LEU A 4 18.88 46.44 2.04
CA LEU A 4 18.62 45.08 2.44
C LEU A 4 17.27 44.60 1.87
N HIS A 5 17.31 43.62 0.98
CA HIS A 5 16.14 42.93 0.50
C HIS A 5 15.57 42.06 1.63
N ARG A 6 14.40 42.42 2.08
CA ARG A 6 13.60 41.68 3.07
C ARG A 6 13.02 40.44 2.38
N ILE A 7 13.50 39.29 2.77
CA ILE A 7 12.91 38.00 2.40
C ILE A 7 11.65 37.85 3.25
N GLU A 8 10.48 37.99 2.66
CA GLU A 8 9.23 37.63 3.31
C GLU A 8 9.16 36.12 3.50
N SER A 9 9.22 35.74 4.78
CA SER A 9 8.96 34.38 5.24
C SER A 9 7.49 34.05 4.99
N GLY A 10 7.21 33.30 3.94
CA GLY A 10 5.89 32.71 3.73
C GLY A 10 5.61 31.68 4.81
N GLU A 11 4.78 32.06 5.78
CA GLU A 11 4.23 31.11 6.74
C GLU A 11 3.48 30.00 6.00
N PRO A 12 3.66 28.70 6.41
CA PRO A 12 2.88 27.61 5.81
C PRO A 12 1.39 27.88 6.14
N LYS A 13 0.57 27.99 5.12
CA LYS A 13 -0.88 28.11 5.28
C LYS A 13 -1.37 26.93 6.11
N HIS A 14 -1.90 27.24 7.27
CA HIS A 14 -2.54 26.29 8.18
C HIS A 14 -3.63 25.53 7.40
N ILE A 15 -3.43 24.24 7.17
CA ILE A 15 -4.45 23.37 6.60
C ILE A 15 -5.49 23.17 7.69
N ASP A 16 -6.61 23.81 7.56
CA ASP A 16 -7.74 23.68 8.47
C ASP A 16 -8.33 22.28 8.34
N SER A 17 -8.05 21.44 9.32
CA SER A 17 -8.55 20.08 9.45
C SER A 17 -10.04 20.01 9.86
N SER A 18 -10.69 21.15 10.09
CA SER A 18 -12.08 21.20 10.54
C SER A 18 -13.10 20.86 9.45
N GLY A 19 -12.70 20.83 8.19
CA GLY A 19 -13.58 20.52 7.06
C GLY A 19 -13.82 19.02 6.81
N LEU A 20 -13.06 18.12 7.45
CA LEU A 20 -13.14 16.69 7.22
C LEU A 20 -14.01 15.93 8.24
N LEU A 21 -14.34 16.57 9.35
CA LEU A 21 -15.18 15.99 10.41
C LEU A 21 -16.66 16.23 10.09
N GLY A 22 -17.27 15.30 9.36
CA GLY A 22 -18.72 15.35 9.11
C GLY A 22 -19.15 14.97 7.68
N LYS A 23 -18.20 14.69 6.80
CA LYS A 23 -18.55 14.17 5.46
C LYS A 23 -18.71 12.66 5.49
N PRO A 24 -19.72 12.08 4.81
CA PRO A 24 -19.81 10.64 4.60
C PRO A 24 -18.54 10.13 3.89
N TRP A 25 -18.12 8.92 4.21
CA TRP A 25 -16.91 8.31 3.62
C TRP A 25 -16.93 8.27 2.08
N SER A 26 -18.12 8.17 1.47
CA SER A 26 -18.33 8.26 0.02
C SER A 26 -17.86 9.60 -0.56
N ASP A 27 -18.03 10.70 0.15
CA ASP A 27 -17.65 12.04 -0.32
C ASP A 27 -16.13 12.26 -0.20
N ILE A 28 -15.52 11.69 0.85
CA ILE A 28 -14.06 11.68 1.04
C ILE A 28 -13.38 10.82 -0.02
N GLU A 29 -13.95 9.67 -0.36
CA GLU A 29 -13.49 8.83 -1.47
C GLU A 29 -13.59 9.56 -2.83
N HIS A 30 -14.67 10.27 -3.06
CA HIS A 30 -14.87 11.02 -4.30
C HIS A 30 -13.91 12.24 -4.43
N GLU A 31 -13.67 12.93 -3.34
CA GLU A 31 -12.74 14.06 -3.27
C GLU A 31 -11.28 13.60 -3.40
N ALA A 32 -10.91 12.49 -2.76
CA ALA A 32 -9.61 11.84 -2.91
C ALA A 32 -9.39 11.34 -4.35
N GLN A 33 -10.41 10.77 -4.99
CA GLN A 33 -10.38 10.38 -6.41
C GLN A 33 -10.20 11.60 -7.34
N GLY A 34 -10.82 12.73 -7.01
CA GLY A 34 -10.67 13.99 -7.75
C GLY A 34 -9.27 14.58 -7.63
N LEU A 35 -8.67 14.53 -6.44
CA LEU A 35 -7.29 14.97 -6.19
C LEU A 35 -6.27 14.06 -6.87
N ILE A 36 -6.45 12.75 -6.82
CA ILE A 36 -5.62 11.77 -7.53
C ILE A 36 -5.71 12.01 -9.04
N ARG A 37 -6.90 12.26 -9.57
CA ARG A 37 -7.11 12.54 -11.00
C ARG A 37 -6.45 13.86 -11.44
N ASN A 38 -6.44 14.89 -10.58
CA ASN A 38 -5.83 16.19 -10.90
C ASN A 38 -4.30 16.20 -10.78
N VAL A 39 -3.75 15.43 -9.84
CA VAL A 39 -2.28 15.31 -9.65
C VAL A 39 -1.64 14.32 -10.63
N LEU A 40 -2.41 13.35 -11.10
CA LEU A 40 -1.95 12.29 -12.02
C LEU A 40 -2.44 12.50 -13.46
N GLY A 41 -3.05 13.64 -13.79
CA GLY A 41 -3.80 13.89 -15.01
C GLY A 41 -3.13 13.53 -16.34
N ASP A 42 -1.80 13.51 -16.42
CA ASP A 42 -1.07 13.07 -17.61
C ASP A 42 -0.48 11.66 -17.48
N ALA A 43 -0.18 11.21 -16.25
CA ALA A 43 0.44 9.91 -16.02
C ALA A 43 -0.56 8.74 -16.13
N THR A 44 -1.86 8.97 -15.87
CA THR A 44 -2.91 7.92 -15.97
C THR A 44 -3.43 7.69 -17.38
N SER A 45 -2.97 8.45 -18.37
CA SER A 45 -3.35 8.24 -19.78
C SER A 45 -2.66 7.05 -20.42
N SER A 46 -1.56 6.56 -19.85
CA SER A 46 -0.85 5.36 -20.30
C SER A 46 -1.20 4.14 -19.45
N GLU A 47 -1.10 2.94 -20.02
CA GLU A 47 -1.29 1.69 -19.26
C GLU A 47 -0.31 1.57 -18.10
N GLU A 48 0.93 2.03 -18.28
CA GLU A 48 1.95 2.09 -17.22
C GLU A 48 1.55 3.02 -16.07
N GLY A 49 0.94 4.16 -16.39
CA GLY A 49 0.42 5.09 -15.39
C GLY A 49 -0.75 4.51 -14.61
N LEU A 50 -1.64 3.78 -15.27
CA LEU A 50 -2.75 3.06 -14.63
C LEU A 50 -2.24 1.94 -13.70
N ILE A 51 -1.24 1.17 -14.13
CA ILE A 51 -0.59 0.15 -13.29
C ILE A 51 0.03 0.81 -12.05
N SER A 52 0.81 1.87 -12.23
CA SER A 52 1.47 2.58 -11.13
C SER A 52 0.47 3.16 -10.13
N ALA A 53 -0.64 3.71 -10.60
CA ALA A 53 -1.71 4.23 -9.77
C ALA A 53 -2.41 3.09 -8.97
N ALA A 54 -2.69 1.96 -9.63
CA ALA A 54 -3.27 0.79 -8.98
C ALA A 54 -2.33 0.20 -7.92
N GLN A 55 -1.04 0.11 -8.20
CA GLN A 55 -0.02 -0.36 -7.25
C GLN A 55 0.03 0.53 -6.01
N ARG A 56 0.08 1.85 -6.15
CA ARG A 56 0.03 2.78 -5.01
C ARG A 56 -1.24 2.62 -4.18
N PHE A 57 -2.38 2.47 -4.84
CA PHE A 57 -3.64 2.27 -4.13
C PHE A 57 -3.61 0.97 -3.33
N ILE A 58 -3.05 -0.12 -3.90
CA ILE A 58 -2.87 -1.39 -3.22
C ILE A 58 -1.95 -1.23 -2.00
N ASP A 59 -0.80 -0.58 -2.14
CA ASP A 59 0.17 -0.41 -1.06
C ASP A 59 -0.42 0.35 0.14
N ILE A 60 -1.16 1.43 -0.13
CA ILE A 60 -1.84 2.23 0.90
C ILE A 60 -2.93 1.42 1.63
N ASN A 61 -3.64 0.54 0.90
CA ASN A 61 -4.78 -0.21 1.43
C ASN A 61 -4.44 -1.68 1.73
N ILE A 62 -3.17 -2.05 1.78
CA ILE A 62 -2.73 -3.46 1.86
C ILE A 62 -3.22 -4.18 3.12
N SER A 63 -3.44 -3.45 4.21
CA SER A 63 -3.95 -3.97 5.48
C SER A 63 -5.44 -4.31 5.45
N ASP A 64 -6.17 -3.83 4.46
CA ASP A 64 -7.59 -4.13 4.30
C ASP A 64 -7.78 -5.53 3.73
N SER A 65 -8.32 -6.45 4.54
CA SER A 65 -8.63 -7.82 4.11
C SER A 65 -9.71 -7.89 3.01
N GLY A 66 -10.54 -6.85 2.90
CA GLY A 66 -11.60 -6.70 1.88
C GLY A 66 -11.13 -6.04 0.58
N LEU A 67 -9.83 -5.79 0.40
CA LEU A 67 -9.31 -5.20 -0.83
C LEU A 67 -9.53 -6.14 -2.03
N GLN A 68 -10.41 -5.71 -2.95
CA GLN A 68 -10.83 -6.47 -4.13
C GLN A 68 -10.51 -5.73 -5.43
N ALA A 69 -10.43 -6.45 -6.53
CA ALA A 69 -10.14 -5.90 -7.86
C ALA A 69 -11.13 -4.80 -8.29
N SER A 70 -12.41 -4.95 -7.97
CA SER A 70 -13.45 -3.95 -8.25
C SER A 70 -13.17 -2.62 -7.56
N ARG A 71 -12.71 -2.65 -6.32
CA ARG A 71 -12.39 -1.45 -5.54
C ARG A 71 -11.12 -0.76 -6.05
N ILE A 72 -10.12 -1.54 -6.43
CA ILE A 72 -8.88 -1.02 -7.03
C ILE A 72 -9.20 -0.36 -8.38
N ALA A 73 -9.98 -1.03 -9.23
CA ALA A 73 -10.40 -0.51 -10.53
C ALA A 73 -11.17 0.81 -10.40
N ALA A 74 -12.12 0.87 -9.47
CA ALA A 74 -12.89 2.09 -9.17
C ALA A 74 -11.97 3.24 -8.72
N ALA A 75 -10.98 2.96 -7.88
CA ALA A 75 -10.04 3.97 -7.38
C ALA A 75 -9.20 4.60 -8.50
N VAL A 76 -8.82 3.83 -9.52
CA VAL A 76 -8.04 4.33 -10.67
C VAL A 76 -8.91 4.73 -11.86
N GLY A 77 -10.24 4.65 -11.74
CA GLY A 77 -11.19 5.16 -12.72
C GLY A 77 -11.35 4.30 -13.98
N ILE A 78 -11.10 2.99 -13.87
CA ILE A 78 -11.26 2.02 -14.98
C ILE A 78 -12.19 0.87 -14.58
N SER A 79 -12.59 0.07 -15.56
CA SER A 79 -13.34 -1.15 -15.29
C SER A 79 -12.44 -2.26 -14.71
N GLU A 80 -13.03 -3.17 -13.91
CA GLU A 80 -12.31 -4.34 -13.40
C GLU A 80 -11.75 -5.21 -14.52
N ARG A 81 -12.48 -5.33 -15.64
CA ARG A 81 -12.00 -6.04 -16.83
C ARG A 81 -10.75 -5.41 -17.41
N GLN A 82 -10.70 -4.08 -17.50
CA GLN A 82 -9.53 -3.36 -17.99
C GLN A 82 -8.36 -3.53 -17.03
N LEU A 83 -8.58 -3.39 -15.71
CA LEU A 83 -7.57 -3.65 -14.68
C LEU A 83 -7.00 -5.06 -14.81
N SER A 84 -7.86 -6.07 -14.94
CA SER A 84 -7.42 -7.46 -15.08
C SER A 84 -6.61 -7.69 -16.36
N ARG A 85 -6.97 -7.05 -17.48
CA ARG A 85 -6.22 -7.12 -18.72
C ARG A 85 -4.81 -6.55 -18.56
N ILE A 86 -4.66 -5.31 -18.07
CA ILE A 86 -3.35 -4.66 -17.96
C ILE A 86 -2.43 -5.38 -16.96
N PHE A 87 -2.96 -5.96 -15.87
CA PHE A 87 -2.17 -6.78 -14.96
C PHE A 87 -1.77 -8.12 -15.58
N SER A 88 -2.64 -8.75 -16.37
CA SER A 88 -2.30 -10.00 -17.09
C SER A 88 -1.21 -9.79 -18.13
N GLU A 89 -1.20 -8.66 -18.83
CA GLU A 89 -0.16 -8.28 -19.79
C GLU A 89 1.19 -8.04 -19.09
N SER A 90 1.20 -7.63 -17.81
CA SER A 90 2.41 -7.55 -16.97
C SER A 90 2.84 -8.90 -16.37
N GLY A 91 2.20 -10.00 -16.75
CA GLY A 91 2.59 -11.36 -16.38
C GLY A 91 1.98 -11.90 -15.09
N GLN A 92 1.07 -11.19 -14.43
CA GLN A 92 0.40 -11.67 -13.22
C GLN A 92 -1.04 -11.16 -13.07
N THR A 93 -1.85 -11.91 -12.33
CA THR A 93 -3.20 -11.45 -12.00
C THR A 93 -3.18 -10.42 -10.88
N ILE A 94 -4.19 -9.53 -10.83
CA ILE A 94 -4.33 -8.54 -9.76
C ILE A 94 -4.40 -9.19 -8.37
N GLY A 95 -5.09 -10.31 -8.22
CA GLY A 95 -5.16 -11.05 -6.96
C GLY A 95 -3.81 -11.61 -6.52
N ARG A 96 -3.00 -12.08 -7.48
CA ARG A 96 -1.64 -12.55 -7.22
C ARG A 96 -0.73 -11.40 -6.82
N TYR A 97 -0.87 -10.25 -7.47
CA TYR A 97 -0.14 -9.04 -7.10
C TYR A 97 -0.43 -8.61 -5.66
N VAL A 98 -1.72 -8.48 -5.29
CA VAL A 98 -2.13 -8.13 -3.92
C VAL A 98 -1.59 -9.13 -2.90
N LEU A 99 -1.71 -10.44 -3.18
CA LEU A 99 -1.18 -11.48 -2.28
C LEU A 99 0.34 -11.35 -2.10
N ASN A 100 1.06 -11.17 -3.19
CA ASN A 100 2.51 -11.02 -3.15
C ASN A 100 2.93 -9.78 -2.37
N THR A 101 2.27 -8.65 -2.60
CA THR A 101 2.52 -7.39 -1.87
C THR A 101 2.28 -7.56 -0.36
N ARG A 102 1.18 -8.22 0.04
CA ARG A 102 0.92 -8.56 1.45
C ARG A 102 2.05 -9.38 2.08
N LEU A 103 2.55 -10.37 1.34
CA LEU A 103 3.64 -11.22 1.81
C LEU A 103 4.95 -10.45 1.94
N ASP A 104 5.25 -9.52 1.01
CA ASP A 104 6.46 -8.69 1.07
C ASP A 104 6.44 -7.75 2.28
N PHE A 105 5.33 -7.06 2.55
CA PHE A 105 5.16 -6.23 3.74
C PHE A 105 5.22 -7.05 5.04
N ALA A 106 4.63 -8.25 5.05
CA ALA A 106 4.72 -9.14 6.21
C ALA A 106 6.14 -9.62 6.46
N LYS A 107 6.89 -9.95 5.40
CA LYS A 107 8.30 -10.34 5.45
C LYS A 107 9.17 -9.23 6.06
N GLU A 108 9.00 -7.99 5.61
CA GLU A 108 9.69 -6.84 6.15
C GLU A 108 9.36 -6.62 7.63
N ALA A 109 8.07 -6.70 7.99
CA ALA A 109 7.64 -6.58 9.39
C ALA A 109 8.19 -7.67 10.30
N LEU A 110 8.40 -8.89 9.78
CA LEU A 110 9.02 -10.01 10.51
C LEU A 110 10.53 -9.81 10.71
N SER A 111 11.18 -9.04 9.83
CA SER A 111 12.62 -8.73 9.91
C SER A 111 12.93 -7.56 10.84
N THR A 112 11.91 -6.80 11.30
CA THR A 112 12.08 -5.60 12.09
C THR A 112 12.16 -5.95 13.59
N PRO A 113 13.30 -5.72 14.29
CA PRO A 113 13.49 -6.12 15.70
C PRO A 113 12.47 -5.52 16.67
N GLU A 114 12.02 -4.28 16.44
CA GLU A 114 11.05 -3.60 17.30
C GLU A 114 9.69 -4.30 17.33
N ARG A 115 9.44 -5.19 16.37
CA ARG A 115 8.20 -5.97 16.26
C ARG A 115 8.27 -7.39 16.80
N ASP A 116 9.33 -7.73 17.51
CA ASP A 116 9.51 -9.08 18.09
C ASP A 116 8.42 -9.45 19.09
N LYS A 117 7.83 -8.46 19.74
CA LYS A 117 6.71 -8.63 20.68
C LYS A 117 5.37 -8.93 19.98
N VAL A 118 5.28 -8.67 18.66
CA VAL A 118 4.07 -8.93 17.88
C VAL A 118 4.10 -10.36 17.37
N SER A 119 3.05 -11.14 17.62
CA SER A 119 3.00 -12.53 17.16
C SER A 119 2.99 -12.63 15.63
N VAL A 120 3.48 -13.76 15.10
CA VAL A 120 3.42 -14.04 13.65
C VAL A 120 1.98 -13.98 13.12
N SER A 121 1.02 -14.47 13.92
CA SER A 121 -0.40 -14.43 13.59
C SER A 121 -0.95 -13.01 13.48
N GLU A 122 -0.56 -12.12 14.38
CA GLU A 122 -0.94 -10.71 14.35
C GLU A 122 -0.35 -9.97 13.15
N ILE A 123 0.90 -10.28 12.77
CA ILE A 123 1.50 -9.72 11.55
C ILE A 123 0.71 -10.17 10.33
N GLY A 124 0.39 -11.46 10.19
CA GLY A 124 -0.44 -11.95 9.10
C GLY A 124 -1.79 -11.23 9.02
N LYS A 125 -2.48 -11.10 10.17
CA LYS A 125 -3.76 -10.40 10.27
C LYS A 125 -3.64 -8.93 9.89
N ARG A 126 -2.58 -8.25 10.31
CA ARG A 126 -2.31 -6.83 10.00
C ARG A 126 -2.18 -6.58 8.50
N PHE A 127 -1.62 -7.53 7.75
CA PHE A 127 -1.50 -7.44 6.30
C PHE A 127 -2.62 -8.16 5.54
N GLY A 128 -3.82 -8.26 6.14
CA GLY A 128 -5.05 -8.67 5.47
C GLY A 128 -5.23 -10.17 5.28
N PHE A 129 -4.46 -11.02 5.99
CA PHE A 129 -4.69 -12.46 6.00
C PHE A 129 -5.78 -12.82 7.01
N ALA A 130 -6.89 -13.40 6.54
CA ALA A 130 -8.00 -13.81 7.38
C ALA A 130 -7.67 -15.03 8.26
N SER A 131 -6.69 -15.87 7.84
CA SER A 131 -6.31 -17.11 8.52
C SER A 131 -4.80 -17.20 8.70
N PRO A 132 -4.31 -17.46 9.94
CA PRO A 132 -2.89 -17.71 10.20
C PRO A 132 -2.33 -18.90 9.40
N SER A 133 -3.13 -19.94 9.19
CA SER A 133 -2.73 -21.12 8.41
C SER A 133 -2.56 -20.77 6.93
N HIS A 134 -3.44 -19.95 6.36
CA HIS A 134 -3.30 -19.45 5.00
C HIS A 134 -2.05 -18.58 4.86
N PHE A 135 -1.82 -17.65 5.80
CA PHE A 135 -0.62 -16.83 5.84
C PHE A 135 0.65 -17.69 5.86
N SER A 136 0.75 -18.61 6.80
CA SER A 136 1.96 -19.45 6.96
C SER A 136 2.24 -20.31 5.73
N ARG A 137 1.20 -20.87 5.11
CA ARG A 137 1.32 -21.68 3.90
C ARG A 137 1.80 -20.85 2.71
N THR A 138 1.12 -19.74 2.41
CA THR A 138 1.47 -18.89 1.25
C THR A 138 2.84 -18.20 1.43
N PHE A 139 3.21 -17.85 2.66
CA PHE A 139 4.52 -17.32 2.98
C PHE A 139 5.61 -18.37 2.70
N ARG A 140 5.41 -19.62 3.15
CA ARG A 140 6.35 -20.71 2.90
C ARG A 140 6.44 -21.05 1.40
N GLU A 141 5.33 -21.06 0.68
CA GLU A 141 5.31 -21.29 -0.77
C GLU A 141 6.14 -20.25 -1.53
N ARG A 142 6.17 -19.01 -1.06
CA ARG A 142 6.89 -17.92 -1.73
C ARG A 142 8.34 -17.79 -1.31
N PHE A 143 8.64 -17.95 -0.02
CA PHE A 143 9.96 -17.68 0.55
C PHE A 143 10.72 -18.93 0.99
N GLU A 144 10.16 -20.11 0.77
CA GLU A 144 10.71 -21.43 1.15
C GLU A 144 10.94 -21.62 2.65
N MET A 145 10.52 -20.65 3.47
CA MET A 145 10.60 -20.63 4.93
C MET A 145 9.26 -20.28 5.54
N THR A 146 8.98 -20.83 6.73
CA THR A 146 7.83 -20.36 7.51
C THR A 146 8.09 -18.95 8.06
N PRO A 147 7.04 -18.15 8.35
CA PRO A 147 7.20 -16.82 8.94
C PRO A 147 8.03 -16.80 10.23
N LEU A 148 7.89 -17.84 11.06
CA LEU A 148 8.65 -17.95 12.30
C LEU A 148 10.14 -18.25 12.04
N GLN A 149 10.44 -19.12 11.07
CA GLN A 149 11.84 -19.38 10.66
C GLN A 149 12.48 -18.12 10.10
N TRP A 150 11.77 -17.40 9.23
CA TRP A 150 12.22 -16.13 8.67
C TRP A 150 12.58 -15.10 9.77
N ARG A 151 11.69 -14.90 10.75
CA ARG A 151 11.95 -14.01 11.88
C ARG A 151 13.24 -14.38 12.64
N LYS A 152 13.40 -15.66 12.98
CA LYS A 152 14.57 -16.14 13.72
C LYS A 152 15.87 -15.94 12.93
N GLU A 153 15.83 -16.13 11.62
CA GLU A 153 17.00 -15.96 10.76
C GLU A 153 17.38 -14.49 10.63
N SER A 154 16.41 -13.61 10.39
CA SER A 154 16.63 -12.17 10.32
C SER A 154 17.23 -11.60 11.60
N GLN A 155 16.78 -12.08 12.77
CA GLN A 155 17.35 -11.67 14.06
C GLN A 155 18.80 -12.09 14.23
N ARG A 156 19.17 -13.28 13.79
CA ARG A 156 20.56 -13.76 13.87
C ARG A 156 21.50 -12.88 13.05
N GLN A 157 21.07 -12.44 11.89
CA GLN A 157 21.87 -11.56 11.01
C GLN A 157 22.11 -10.19 11.63
N THR A 158 21.12 -9.61 12.29
CA THR A 158 21.22 -8.28 12.95
C THR A 158 22.21 -8.26 14.12
N PHE A 159 22.49 -9.39 14.76
CA PHE A 159 23.44 -9.49 15.88
C PHE A 159 24.89 -9.81 15.43
N GLN A 160 25.16 -10.00 14.14
CA GLN A 160 26.47 -10.31 13.61
C GLN A 160 27.17 -9.10 12.92
N ASP A 161 26.45 -8.01 12.73
CA ASP A 161 26.94 -6.72 12.24
C ASP A 161 27.14 -5.73 13.40
#